data_e34fa66eef76601153b92ea76404d09e
#
_entry.id   e34fa66eef76601153b92ea76404d09e
#
_cell.length_a   1.000
_cell.length_b   1.000
_cell.length_c   1.000
_cell.angle_alpha   90.00
_cell.angle_beta   90.00
_cell.angle_gamma   90.00
#
_symmetry.space_group_name_H-M   'P 1'
#
loop_
_entity.id
_entity.type
_entity.pdbx_description
1 polymer ?
#
loop_
_entity_poly.entity_id
_entity_poly.type
_entity_poly.pdbx_seq_one_letter_code
_entity_poly.pdbx_strand_id
1 'polypeptide(L)'
;MIGWAEGYDPLHTTPAFIRDAKSIQRLIWSPFCAQNLTGYLVKPPALQPVDKEKQIGICVKGCDSRSLVALIQEKFLTRDRLRIFGFPCRGTVDWRKVMRQVPLSRVSSARVEDSRLIVVDAGATHELGLQDVLARKCLRCRYPNPVVYDVLVGEPAVSRMTPQDSYRDVDAVEKRPLEERLAFWQSELDRCMRCYACRNACPLCVCQERCIAETRDPGWLTQRMGIPEKFLFHFIHAMHLAGRCTECGECERVCPMEIPVTLMKEKLNKIMEEMLGYVAGLDPAAIPPLLTFNPSETGI
;
A
#
# COMPACT_ATOMS: atom_id res chain seq x y z
N MET A 1 -19.96 6.66 0.85
CA MET A 1 -19.16 5.66 0.11
C MET A 1 -17.82 6.25 -0.21
N ILE A 2 -16.74 5.47 -0.10
CA ILE A 2 -15.36 5.86 -0.44
C ILE A 2 -14.95 5.09 -1.70
N GLY A 3 -14.47 5.80 -2.72
CA GLY A 3 -14.03 5.23 -3.98
C GLY A 3 -12.97 6.09 -4.63
N TRP A 4 -12.70 5.87 -5.91
CA TRP A 4 -11.79 6.68 -6.70
C TRP A 4 -12.57 7.54 -7.69
N ALA A 5 -12.11 8.76 -7.92
CA ALA A 5 -12.58 9.65 -8.98
C ALA A 5 -11.41 10.11 -9.85
N GLU A 6 -11.72 10.74 -10.95
CA GLU A 6 -10.70 11.39 -11.79
C GLU A 6 -9.90 12.42 -11.01
N GLY A 7 -8.60 12.45 -11.23
CA GLY A 7 -7.68 13.41 -10.66
C GLY A 7 -7.53 14.65 -11.54
N TYR A 8 -6.35 15.27 -11.49
CA TYR A 8 -6.05 16.47 -12.28
C TYR A 8 -5.67 16.17 -13.75
N ASP A 9 -5.36 14.92 -14.05
CA ASP A 9 -5.15 14.43 -15.41
C ASP A 9 -5.54 12.94 -15.52
N PRO A 10 -5.61 12.36 -16.74
CA PRO A 10 -6.01 10.97 -16.95
C PRO A 10 -5.10 9.89 -16.34
N LEU A 11 -3.86 10.21 -15.96
CA LEU A 11 -2.93 9.28 -15.28
C LEU A 11 -3.12 9.25 -13.76
N HIS A 12 -3.90 10.19 -13.23
CA HIS A 12 -4.07 10.36 -11.79
C HIS A 12 -5.53 10.18 -11.38
N THR A 13 -5.72 9.49 -10.28
CA THR A 13 -7.01 9.40 -9.60
C THR A 13 -6.91 10.02 -8.21
N THR A 14 -8.04 10.37 -7.64
CA THR A 14 -8.14 10.90 -6.28
C THR A 14 -9.16 10.13 -5.47
N PRO A 15 -8.99 9.98 -4.15
CA PRO A 15 -10.02 9.46 -3.28
C PRO A 15 -11.27 10.34 -3.31
N ALA A 16 -12.43 9.72 -3.45
CA ALA A 16 -13.72 10.41 -3.48
C ALA A 16 -14.63 9.93 -2.36
N PHE A 17 -15.28 10.89 -1.70
CA PHE A 17 -16.22 10.67 -0.62
C PHE A 17 -17.63 10.99 -1.12
N ILE A 18 -18.40 9.96 -1.43
CA ILE A 18 -19.77 10.07 -1.97
C ILE A 18 -20.76 10.05 -0.84
N ARG A 19 -21.58 11.08 -0.73
CA ARG A 19 -22.58 11.25 0.33
C ARG A 19 -24.03 11.14 -0.17
N ASP A 20 -24.23 11.22 -1.47
CA ASP A 20 -25.55 11.16 -2.13
C ASP A 20 -25.50 10.31 -3.41
N ALA A 21 -26.68 9.86 -3.87
CA ALA A 21 -26.80 8.99 -5.04
C ALA A 21 -26.36 9.69 -6.36
N LYS A 22 -26.54 11.01 -6.46
CA LYS A 22 -26.19 11.76 -7.68
C LYS A 22 -24.69 11.81 -7.89
N SER A 23 -23.91 11.79 -6.82
CA SER A 23 -22.46 11.85 -6.86
C SER A 23 -21.78 10.51 -7.19
N ILE A 24 -22.54 9.40 -7.23
CA ILE A 24 -22.00 8.06 -7.54
C ILE A 24 -21.36 8.02 -8.93
N GLN A 25 -21.92 8.71 -9.90
CA GLN A 25 -21.39 8.78 -11.26
C GLN A 25 -19.98 9.36 -11.37
N ARG A 26 -19.45 9.98 -10.30
CA ARG A 26 -18.07 10.46 -10.23
C ARG A 26 -17.06 9.33 -9.97
N LEU A 27 -17.54 8.17 -9.53
CA LEU A 27 -16.66 7.04 -9.24
C LEU A 27 -16.17 6.40 -10.53
N ILE A 28 -14.88 6.10 -10.53
CA ILE A 28 -14.22 5.41 -11.63
C ILE A 28 -13.47 4.18 -11.11
N TRP A 29 -13.27 3.22 -12.00
CA TRP A 29 -12.36 2.11 -11.81
C TRP A 29 -11.44 1.97 -13.02
N SER A 30 -10.13 2.06 -12.80
CA SER A 30 -9.12 2.00 -13.85
C SER A 30 -7.77 1.55 -13.30
N PRO A 31 -6.79 1.21 -14.14
CA PRO A 31 -5.42 0.91 -13.72
C PRO A 31 -4.70 2.08 -13.03
N PHE A 32 -5.28 3.26 -13.01
CA PHE A 32 -4.75 4.44 -12.33
C PHE A 32 -5.25 4.58 -10.88
N CYS A 33 -6.19 3.73 -10.43
CA CYS A 33 -6.71 3.71 -9.05
C CYS A 33 -5.67 3.13 -8.08
N ALA A 34 -4.58 3.87 -7.86
CA ALA A 34 -3.41 3.39 -7.13
C ALA A 34 -3.56 3.46 -5.60
N GLN A 35 -4.30 4.45 -5.06
CA GLN A 35 -4.43 4.72 -3.63
C GLN A 35 -5.11 3.55 -2.89
N ASN A 36 -4.62 3.25 -1.69
CA ASN A 36 -5.30 2.37 -0.75
C ASN A 36 -6.29 3.20 0.09
N LEU A 37 -7.58 2.97 -0.15
CA LEU A 37 -8.63 3.77 0.48
C LEU A 37 -8.89 3.39 1.95
N THR A 38 -8.38 2.27 2.41
CA THR A 38 -8.62 1.74 3.77
C THR A 38 -8.11 2.70 4.86
N GLY A 39 -7.03 3.43 4.58
CA GLY A 39 -6.50 4.43 5.51
C GLY A 39 -7.50 5.51 5.91
N TYR A 40 -8.47 5.82 5.06
CA TYR A 40 -9.50 6.82 5.33
C TYR A 40 -10.59 6.34 6.32
N LEU A 41 -10.62 5.05 6.65
CA LEU A 41 -11.53 4.52 7.66
C LEU A 41 -11.01 4.70 9.10
N VAL A 42 -9.71 4.86 9.28
CA VAL A 42 -9.06 4.88 10.61
C VAL A 42 -8.35 6.20 10.92
N LYS A 43 -8.11 7.05 9.92
CA LYS A 43 -7.38 8.33 10.12
C LYS A 43 -8.33 9.53 10.06
N PRO A 44 -8.40 10.34 11.15
CA PRO A 44 -9.15 11.60 11.13
C PRO A 44 -8.56 12.59 10.11
N PRO A 45 -9.31 13.55 9.56
CA PRO A 45 -10.70 13.91 9.89
C PRO A 45 -11.73 13.36 8.89
N ALA A 46 -11.36 12.44 8.01
CA ALA A 46 -12.15 12.12 6.83
C ALA A 46 -13.57 11.60 7.13
N LEU A 47 -13.80 11.03 8.30
CA LEU A 47 -15.05 10.36 8.63
C LEU A 47 -15.62 10.72 10.03
N GLN A 48 -15.36 11.93 10.53
CA GLN A 48 -15.97 12.39 11.78
C GLN A 48 -17.33 13.07 11.54
N PRO A 49 -18.28 12.88 12.44
CA PRO A 49 -18.70 11.60 13.01
C PRO A 49 -19.66 10.96 12.03
N VAL A 50 -19.27 9.89 11.43
CA VAL A 50 -20.27 9.03 10.78
C VAL A 50 -21.19 8.58 11.90
N ASP A 51 -22.48 8.87 11.77
CA ASP A 51 -23.54 8.31 12.58
C ASP A 51 -23.21 6.83 12.85
N LYS A 52 -23.08 6.47 14.12
CA LYS A 52 -22.61 5.13 14.51
C LYS A 52 -23.51 4.01 13.98
N GLU A 53 -24.71 4.33 13.52
CA GLU A 53 -25.67 3.39 12.95
C GLU A 53 -25.54 3.21 11.43
N LYS A 54 -24.86 4.14 10.72
CA LYS A 54 -24.72 4.07 9.26
C LYS A 54 -23.56 3.20 8.82
N GLN A 55 -23.82 2.39 7.79
CA GLN A 55 -22.77 1.65 7.08
C GLN A 55 -21.94 2.57 6.18
N ILE A 56 -20.67 2.24 6.05
CA ILE A 56 -19.73 2.91 5.16
C ILE A 56 -19.45 2.01 3.96
N GLY A 57 -19.83 2.47 2.77
CA GLY A 57 -19.42 1.81 1.53
C GLY A 57 -17.96 2.10 1.23
N ILE A 58 -17.19 1.10 0.82
CA ILE A 58 -15.80 1.27 0.40
C ILE A 58 -15.46 0.39 -0.81
N CYS A 59 -14.77 0.98 -1.79
CA CYS A 59 -14.19 0.29 -2.93
C CYS A 59 -12.80 -0.23 -2.57
N VAL A 60 -12.50 -1.51 -2.85
CA VAL A 60 -11.25 -2.16 -2.48
C VAL A 60 -10.68 -3.03 -3.58
N LYS A 61 -9.35 -2.98 -3.75
CA LYS A 61 -8.55 -3.96 -4.50
C LYS A 61 -8.13 -5.12 -3.58
N GLY A 62 -7.44 -6.11 -4.11
CA GLY A 62 -6.89 -7.22 -3.32
C GLY A 62 -6.06 -6.74 -2.13
N CYS A 63 -5.08 -5.86 -2.37
CA CYS A 63 -4.23 -5.31 -1.30
C CYS A 63 -5.00 -4.43 -0.29
N ASP A 64 -6.04 -3.70 -0.74
CA ASP A 64 -6.88 -2.87 0.13
C ASP A 64 -7.76 -3.75 1.02
N SER A 65 -8.37 -4.81 0.46
CA SER A 65 -9.19 -5.76 1.23
C SER A 65 -8.40 -6.48 2.32
N ARG A 66 -7.13 -6.83 2.03
CA ARG A 66 -6.20 -7.37 3.04
C ARG A 66 -5.94 -6.36 4.17
N SER A 67 -5.80 -5.07 3.83
CA SER A 67 -5.67 -4.02 4.86
C SER A 67 -6.94 -3.88 5.71
N LEU A 68 -8.14 -4.07 5.13
CA LEU A 68 -9.39 -4.12 5.90
C LEU A 68 -9.41 -5.30 6.86
N VAL A 69 -9.05 -6.49 6.39
CA VAL A 69 -9.00 -7.69 7.25
C VAL A 69 -8.06 -7.45 8.44
N ALA A 70 -6.84 -6.96 8.20
CA ALA A 70 -5.90 -6.67 9.27
C ALA A 70 -6.45 -5.68 10.31
N LEU A 71 -7.13 -4.61 9.85
CA LEU A 71 -7.74 -3.62 10.76
C LEU A 71 -8.94 -4.17 11.53
N ILE A 72 -9.70 -5.09 10.94
CA ILE A 72 -10.82 -5.78 11.61
C ILE A 72 -10.26 -6.74 12.67
N GLN A 73 -9.24 -7.54 12.35
CA GLN A 73 -8.58 -8.44 13.29
C GLN A 73 -8.02 -7.69 14.50
N GLU A 74 -7.45 -6.52 14.29
CA GLU A 74 -6.94 -5.63 15.34
C GLU A 74 -8.01 -4.78 16.04
N LYS A 75 -9.29 -4.98 15.71
CA LYS A 75 -10.46 -4.27 16.29
C LYS A 75 -10.48 -2.74 16.06
N PHE A 76 -9.77 -2.24 15.07
CA PHE A 76 -9.90 -0.84 14.65
C PHE A 76 -11.15 -0.59 13.81
N LEU A 77 -11.67 -1.62 13.16
CA LEU A 77 -12.88 -1.57 12.35
C LEU A 77 -13.82 -2.71 12.73
N THR A 78 -15.12 -2.45 12.62
CA THR A 78 -16.18 -3.46 12.80
C THR A 78 -16.71 -3.83 11.42
N ARG A 79 -16.72 -5.13 11.08
CA ARG A 79 -17.13 -5.64 9.76
C ARG A 79 -18.55 -5.23 9.38
N ASP A 80 -19.49 -5.29 10.34
CA ASP A 80 -20.90 -5.01 10.09
C ASP A 80 -21.18 -3.55 9.71
N ARG A 81 -20.24 -2.65 9.99
CA ARG A 81 -20.32 -1.25 9.59
C ARG A 81 -19.84 -0.98 8.17
N LEU A 82 -19.34 -2.01 7.48
CA LEU A 82 -18.76 -1.86 6.16
C LEU A 82 -19.65 -2.52 5.10
N ARG A 83 -19.86 -1.82 3.98
CA ARG A 83 -20.33 -2.39 2.73
C ARG A 83 -19.19 -2.34 1.72
N ILE A 84 -18.62 -3.50 1.40
CA ILE A 84 -17.35 -3.63 0.69
C ILE A 84 -17.63 -4.00 -0.77
N PHE A 85 -17.17 -3.13 -1.68
CA PHE A 85 -17.22 -3.35 -3.12
C PHE A 85 -15.83 -3.75 -3.59
N GLY A 86 -15.66 -5.01 -3.93
CA GLY A 86 -14.39 -5.61 -4.32
C GLY A 86 -14.15 -5.48 -5.82
N PHE A 87 -12.95 -5.06 -6.20
CA PHE A 87 -12.51 -4.92 -7.58
C PHE A 87 -11.28 -5.80 -7.83
N PRO A 88 -11.37 -6.87 -8.64
CA PRO A 88 -10.21 -7.61 -9.11
C PRO A 88 -9.23 -6.67 -9.83
N CYS A 89 -7.94 -6.77 -9.51
CA CYS A 89 -6.95 -5.80 -9.93
C CYS A 89 -5.82 -6.47 -10.71
N ARG A 90 -5.61 -6.05 -11.95
CA ARG A 90 -4.51 -6.52 -12.81
C ARG A 90 -3.23 -5.70 -12.65
N GLY A 91 -3.16 -4.84 -11.63
CA GLY A 91 -2.04 -3.95 -11.34
C GLY A 91 -2.41 -2.48 -11.54
N THR A 92 -1.62 -1.61 -10.92
CA THR A 92 -1.78 -0.15 -11.04
C THR A 92 -0.56 0.47 -11.69
N VAL A 93 -0.78 1.48 -12.53
CA VAL A 93 0.27 2.23 -13.21
C VAL A 93 0.97 3.16 -12.21
N ASP A 94 2.29 3.19 -12.29
CA ASP A 94 3.13 4.18 -11.62
C ASP A 94 3.43 5.32 -12.62
N TRP A 95 2.76 6.44 -12.46
CA TRP A 95 2.90 7.60 -13.34
C TRP A 95 4.35 8.12 -13.42
N ARG A 96 5.17 7.94 -12.37
CA ARG A 96 6.58 8.33 -12.39
C ARG A 96 7.39 7.52 -13.40
N LYS A 97 7.07 6.22 -13.52
CA LYS A 97 7.70 5.36 -14.53
C LYS A 97 7.28 5.76 -15.95
N VAL A 98 6.03 6.22 -16.11
CA VAL A 98 5.57 6.77 -17.39
C VAL A 98 6.36 8.03 -17.74
N MET A 99 6.46 8.98 -16.80
CA MET A 99 7.18 10.24 -16.99
C MET A 99 8.68 10.07 -17.28
N ARG A 100 9.29 8.97 -16.79
CA ARG A 100 10.70 8.68 -17.11
C ARG A 100 10.90 8.19 -18.53
N GLN A 101 9.88 7.60 -19.14
CA GLN A 101 9.97 7.08 -20.52
C GLN A 101 9.51 8.11 -21.54
N VAL A 102 8.51 8.93 -21.19
CA VAL A 102 7.95 9.94 -22.06
C VAL A 102 7.80 11.25 -21.29
N PRO A 103 8.44 12.34 -21.74
CA PRO A 103 8.27 13.66 -21.13
C PRO A 103 6.89 14.22 -21.48
N LEU A 104 5.89 13.92 -20.65
CA LEU A 104 4.51 14.34 -20.86
C LEU A 104 4.33 15.80 -20.44
N SER A 105 3.51 16.53 -21.20
CA SER A 105 3.23 17.96 -20.96
C SER A 105 1.74 18.22 -20.73
N ARG A 106 0.85 17.61 -21.51
CA ARG A 106 -0.60 17.79 -21.45
C ARG A 106 -1.32 16.50 -21.84
N VAL A 107 -1.43 15.60 -20.89
CA VAL A 107 -2.13 14.33 -21.09
C VAL A 107 -3.62 14.58 -21.28
N SER A 108 -4.16 14.19 -22.40
CA SER A 108 -5.59 14.31 -22.74
C SER A 108 -6.34 12.99 -22.55
N SER A 109 -5.67 11.85 -22.71
CA SER A 109 -6.24 10.54 -22.39
C SER A 109 -5.15 9.53 -22.01
N ALA A 110 -5.52 8.57 -21.19
CA ALA A 110 -4.69 7.42 -20.86
C ALA A 110 -5.58 6.18 -20.70
N ARG A 111 -5.19 5.06 -21.31
CA ARG A 111 -5.91 3.79 -21.20
C ARG A 111 -4.96 2.61 -21.33
N VAL A 112 -5.40 1.48 -20.82
CA VAL A 112 -4.66 0.21 -20.95
C VAL A 112 -5.44 -0.70 -21.90
N GLU A 113 -4.77 -1.15 -22.94
CA GLU A 113 -5.27 -2.09 -23.96
C GLU A 113 -4.18 -3.16 -24.19
N ASP A 114 -4.56 -4.40 -24.26
CA ASP A 114 -3.72 -5.54 -24.66
C ASP A 114 -2.29 -5.55 -24.07
N SER A 115 -2.18 -5.28 -22.78
CA SER A 115 -0.88 -5.20 -22.07
C SER A 115 0.00 -4.00 -22.45
N ARG A 116 -0.58 -2.96 -23.04
CA ARG A 116 0.05 -1.68 -23.34
C ARG A 116 -0.67 -0.55 -22.60
N LEU A 117 0.09 0.42 -22.18
CA LEU A 117 -0.42 1.73 -21.76
C LEU A 117 -0.35 2.65 -22.96
N ILE A 118 -1.50 3.18 -23.37
CA ILE A 118 -1.63 4.17 -24.43
C ILE A 118 -1.89 5.52 -23.78
N VAL A 119 -1.02 6.49 -24.04
CA VAL A 119 -1.13 7.86 -23.51
C VAL A 119 -1.17 8.83 -24.68
N VAL A 120 -2.16 9.73 -24.69
CA VAL A 120 -2.23 10.83 -25.65
C VAL A 120 -1.80 12.11 -24.95
N ASP A 121 -0.68 12.68 -25.38
CA ASP A 121 -0.11 13.92 -24.86
C ASP A 121 0.07 14.95 -25.96
N ALA A 122 -0.49 16.14 -25.80
CA ALA A 122 -0.41 17.24 -26.76
C ALA A 122 -0.71 16.82 -28.21
N GLY A 123 -1.58 15.83 -28.42
CA GLY A 123 -1.97 15.28 -29.72
C GLY A 123 -1.07 14.15 -30.25
N ALA A 124 0.05 13.84 -29.58
CA ALA A 124 0.88 12.67 -29.87
C ALA A 124 0.41 11.45 -29.08
N THR A 125 0.48 10.27 -29.68
CA THR A 125 0.17 9.00 -29.03
C THR A 125 1.45 8.27 -28.67
N HIS A 126 1.58 7.88 -27.41
CA HIS A 126 2.68 7.09 -26.87
C HIS A 126 2.18 5.73 -26.41
N GLU A 127 2.87 4.68 -26.82
CA GLU A 127 2.59 3.30 -26.39
C GLU A 127 3.74 2.78 -25.54
N LEU A 128 3.42 2.34 -24.32
CA LEU A 128 4.39 1.81 -23.35
C LEU A 128 3.99 0.38 -22.97
N GLY A 129 4.98 -0.48 -22.74
CA GLY A 129 4.72 -1.80 -22.18
C GLY A 129 4.11 -1.67 -20.78
N LEU A 130 2.95 -2.31 -20.53
CA LEU A 130 2.31 -2.19 -19.21
C LEU A 130 3.21 -2.65 -18.07
N GLN A 131 3.99 -3.72 -18.27
CA GLN A 131 4.91 -4.25 -17.28
C GLN A 131 5.98 -3.23 -16.86
N ASP A 132 6.41 -2.38 -17.80
CA ASP A 132 7.48 -1.41 -17.56
C ASP A 132 7.01 -0.23 -16.69
N VAL A 133 5.69 0.03 -16.71
CA VAL A 133 5.08 1.16 -16.01
C VAL A 133 4.23 0.75 -14.80
N LEU A 134 4.08 -0.55 -14.52
CA LEU A 134 3.38 -1.00 -13.31
C LEU A 134 4.15 -0.62 -12.03
N ALA A 135 3.41 -0.31 -10.98
CA ALA A 135 3.98 -0.13 -9.65
C ALA A 135 4.72 -1.39 -9.19
N ARG A 136 5.85 -1.22 -8.48
CA ARG A 136 6.70 -2.34 -8.02
C ARG A 136 5.89 -3.41 -7.28
N LYS A 137 5.01 -3.03 -6.39
CA LYS A 137 4.09 -3.93 -5.66
C LYS A 137 3.27 -4.83 -6.59
N CYS A 138 2.88 -4.32 -7.77
CA CYS A 138 2.02 -5.04 -8.71
C CYS A 138 2.80 -6.08 -9.53
N LEU A 139 4.10 -5.87 -9.73
CA LEU A 139 4.98 -6.81 -10.42
C LEU A 139 5.22 -8.10 -9.63
N ARG A 140 4.87 -8.14 -8.34
CA ARG A 140 5.03 -9.30 -7.43
C ARG A 140 3.74 -9.59 -6.64
N CYS A 141 2.60 -9.10 -7.13
CA CYS A 141 1.32 -9.29 -6.47
C CYS A 141 0.84 -10.75 -6.58
N ARG A 142 0.68 -11.41 -5.45
CA ARG A 142 0.09 -12.75 -5.34
C ARG A 142 -1.44 -12.72 -5.23
N TYR A 143 -2.00 -11.61 -4.76
CA TYR A 143 -3.41 -11.51 -4.35
C TYR A 143 -4.14 -10.41 -5.13
N PRO A 144 -4.42 -10.64 -6.42
CA PRO A 144 -5.06 -9.63 -7.27
C PRO A 144 -6.54 -9.45 -6.94
N ASN A 145 -7.17 -10.41 -6.28
CA ASN A 145 -8.58 -10.38 -5.94
C ASN A 145 -8.82 -9.97 -4.49
N PRO A 146 -9.90 -9.24 -4.20
CA PRO A 146 -10.32 -8.97 -2.83
C PRO A 146 -10.56 -10.27 -2.05
N VAL A 147 -10.07 -10.33 -0.80
CA VAL A 147 -10.24 -11.47 0.11
C VAL A 147 -11.53 -11.35 0.94
N VAL A 148 -12.06 -10.15 1.06
CA VAL A 148 -13.34 -9.86 1.70
C VAL A 148 -14.10 -8.83 0.88
N TYR A 149 -15.37 -9.09 0.61
CA TYR A 149 -16.29 -8.21 -0.11
C TYR A 149 -17.76 -8.61 0.14
N ASP A 150 -18.66 -7.68 -0.11
CA ASP A 150 -20.11 -7.93 -0.18
C ASP A 150 -20.58 -8.02 -1.64
N VAL A 151 -19.92 -7.26 -2.52
CA VAL A 151 -20.18 -7.24 -3.96
C VAL A 151 -18.84 -7.29 -4.68
N LEU A 152 -18.66 -8.27 -5.55
CA LEU A 152 -17.52 -8.32 -6.47
C LEU A 152 -17.91 -7.65 -7.79
N VAL A 153 -17.13 -6.68 -8.22
CA VAL A 153 -17.37 -5.93 -9.47
C VAL A 153 -16.31 -6.33 -10.49
N GLY A 154 -16.71 -7.06 -11.51
CA GLY A 154 -15.84 -7.58 -12.56
C GLY A 154 -15.39 -9.02 -12.32
N GLU A 155 -14.65 -9.57 -13.30
CA GLU A 155 -14.19 -10.97 -13.28
C GLU A 155 -12.91 -11.12 -12.47
N PRO A 156 -12.76 -12.24 -11.72
CA PRO A 156 -11.55 -12.54 -10.98
C PRO A 156 -10.30 -12.49 -11.86
N ALA A 157 -9.25 -11.91 -11.34
CA ALA A 157 -7.95 -11.83 -12.01
C ALA A 157 -7.06 -13.01 -11.57
N VAL A 158 -6.29 -13.54 -12.52
CA VAL A 158 -5.31 -14.59 -12.24
C VAL A 158 -4.05 -13.96 -11.63
N SER A 159 -3.53 -14.58 -10.56
CA SER A 159 -2.23 -14.20 -9.99
C SER A 159 -1.11 -14.45 -11.00
N ARG A 160 -0.19 -13.51 -11.12
CA ARG A 160 0.98 -13.61 -12.00
C ARG A 160 2.21 -14.14 -11.28
N MET A 161 2.15 -14.27 -9.96
CA MET A 161 3.28 -14.62 -9.11
C MET A 161 3.04 -15.89 -8.33
N THR A 162 4.09 -16.70 -8.22
CA THR A 162 4.17 -17.77 -7.25
C THR A 162 4.58 -17.22 -5.88
N PRO A 163 4.35 -17.96 -4.78
CA PRO A 163 4.86 -17.58 -3.46
C PRO A 163 6.38 -17.36 -3.45
N GLN A 164 7.12 -18.19 -4.17
CA GLN A 164 8.58 -18.13 -4.27
C GLN A 164 9.08 -16.86 -4.95
N ASP A 165 8.39 -16.42 -6.02
CA ASP A 165 8.80 -15.25 -6.79
C ASP A 165 8.45 -13.92 -6.10
N SER A 166 7.53 -13.94 -5.14
CA SER A 166 7.03 -12.71 -4.51
C SER A 166 8.09 -11.96 -3.69
N TYR A 167 9.08 -12.68 -3.15
CA TYR A 167 10.16 -12.11 -2.33
C TYR A 167 11.49 -11.95 -3.07
N ARG A 168 11.51 -12.11 -4.40
CA ARG A 168 12.74 -12.03 -5.21
C ARG A 168 13.56 -10.74 -4.98
N ASP A 169 12.91 -9.62 -4.72
CA ASP A 169 13.59 -8.34 -4.47
C ASP A 169 14.28 -8.36 -3.10
N VAL A 170 13.66 -8.99 -2.10
CA VAL A 170 14.25 -9.23 -0.77
C VAL A 170 15.45 -10.15 -0.91
N ASP A 171 15.29 -11.28 -1.63
CA ASP A 171 16.35 -12.26 -1.85
C ASP A 171 17.56 -11.65 -2.57
N ALA A 172 17.31 -10.75 -3.52
CA ALA A 172 18.37 -10.06 -4.24
C ALA A 172 19.21 -9.16 -3.31
N VAL A 173 18.59 -8.55 -2.29
CA VAL A 173 19.32 -7.79 -1.27
C VAL A 173 20.01 -8.73 -0.28
N GLU A 174 19.35 -9.82 0.14
CA GLU A 174 19.91 -10.77 1.10
C GLU A 174 21.15 -11.51 0.60
N LYS A 175 21.23 -11.77 -0.71
CA LYS A 175 22.37 -12.41 -1.37
C LYS A 175 23.64 -11.52 -1.39
N ARG A 176 23.52 -10.23 -1.15
CA ARG A 176 24.67 -9.33 -1.09
C ARG A 176 25.47 -9.56 0.19
N PRO A 177 26.78 -9.38 0.17
CA PRO A 177 27.60 -9.31 1.38
C PRO A 177 27.06 -8.27 2.37
N LEU A 178 27.30 -8.47 3.67
CA LEU A 178 26.78 -7.59 4.72
C LEU A 178 27.14 -6.11 4.50
N GLU A 179 28.36 -5.84 4.08
CA GLU A 179 28.85 -4.47 3.80
C GLU A 179 28.09 -3.82 2.65
N GLU A 180 27.82 -4.57 1.58
CA GLU A 180 27.04 -4.07 0.44
C GLU A 180 25.56 -3.84 0.82
N ARG A 181 24.99 -4.68 1.68
CA ARG A 181 23.63 -4.46 2.21
C ARG A 181 23.56 -3.20 3.04
N LEU A 182 24.56 -2.97 3.89
CA LEU A 182 24.63 -1.77 4.70
C LEU A 182 24.78 -0.53 3.81
N ALA A 183 25.70 -0.55 2.86
CA ALA A 183 25.91 0.54 1.90
C ALA A 183 24.65 0.84 1.08
N PHE A 184 23.93 -0.19 0.62
CA PHE A 184 22.65 -0.02 -0.06
C PHE A 184 21.65 0.75 0.80
N TRP A 185 21.43 0.32 2.04
CA TRP A 185 20.47 0.99 2.92
C TRP A 185 20.92 2.39 3.34
N GLN A 186 22.22 2.60 3.55
CA GLN A 186 22.77 3.94 3.82
C GLN A 186 22.48 4.89 2.66
N SER A 187 22.77 4.46 1.43
CA SER A 187 22.51 5.25 0.22
C SER A 187 21.02 5.56 0.05
N GLU A 188 20.13 4.56 0.23
CA GLU A 188 18.70 4.76 0.10
C GLU A 188 18.14 5.71 1.17
N LEU A 189 18.55 5.52 2.42
CA LEU A 189 18.04 6.29 3.54
C LEU A 189 18.68 7.69 3.63
N ASP A 190 19.85 7.90 3.06
CA ASP A 190 20.44 9.24 3.01
C ASP A 190 19.57 10.22 2.22
N ARG A 191 18.88 9.74 1.20
CA ARG A 191 17.90 10.53 0.44
C ARG A 191 16.65 10.90 1.23
N CYS A 192 16.39 10.24 2.37
CA CYS A 192 15.20 10.48 3.18
C CYS A 192 15.21 11.87 3.81
N MET A 193 14.17 12.67 3.55
CA MET A 193 13.96 13.98 4.17
C MET A 193 13.07 13.93 5.43
N ARG A 194 12.75 12.73 5.94
CA ARG A 194 11.86 12.52 7.11
C ARG A 194 10.55 13.29 7.05
N CYS A 195 9.91 13.34 5.87
CA CYS A 195 8.60 13.99 5.67
C CYS A 195 7.43 13.21 6.26
N TYR A 196 7.65 11.98 6.73
CA TYR A 196 6.66 11.07 7.31
C TYR A 196 5.49 10.68 6.38
N ALA A 197 5.53 11.03 5.10
CA ALA A 197 4.49 10.67 4.14
C ALA A 197 4.23 9.15 4.10
N CYS A 198 5.28 8.33 4.15
CA CYS A 198 5.18 6.87 4.18
C CYS A 198 4.44 6.34 5.41
N ARG A 199 4.60 6.98 6.57
CA ARG A 199 3.86 6.67 7.80
C ARG A 199 2.40 7.14 7.69
N ASN A 200 2.20 8.36 7.18
CA ASN A 200 0.88 8.97 7.11
C ASN A 200 -0.03 8.30 6.06
N ALA A 201 0.52 7.80 4.96
CA ALA A 201 -0.25 7.08 3.95
C ALA A 201 -0.53 5.61 4.32
N CYS A 202 0.28 5.01 5.19
CA CYS A 202 0.10 3.59 5.52
C CYS A 202 -1.23 3.36 6.25
N PRO A 203 -2.14 2.50 5.74
CA PRO A 203 -3.43 2.25 6.38
C PRO A 203 -3.30 1.58 7.74
N LEU A 204 -2.18 0.89 7.97
CA LEU A 204 -1.92 0.12 9.19
C LEU A 204 -1.08 0.87 10.23
N CYS A 205 -0.65 2.09 9.95
CA CYS A 205 -0.08 3.00 10.93
C CYS A 205 -1.20 3.74 11.67
N VAL A 206 -1.71 3.14 12.73
CA VAL A 206 -2.92 3.59 13.45
C VAL A 206 -2.64 4.49 14.67
N CYS A 207 -1.37 4.76 14.99
CA CYS A 207 -1.00 5.69 16.06
C CYS A 207 -1.46 7.11 15.70
N GLN A 208 -2.46 7.62 16.42
CA GLN A 208 -3.06 8.94 16.12
C GLN A 208 -2.44 10.05 16.95
N GLU A 209 -2.30 9.85 18.27
CA GLU A 209 -1.84 10.89 19.18
C GLU A 209 -0.33 10.93 19.34
N ARG A 210 0.30 9.78 19.46
CA ARG A 210 1.74 9.65 19.65
C ARG A 210 2.31 8.53 18.79
N CYS A 211 3.42 8.81 18.14
CA CYS A 211 4.18 7.82 17.38
C CYS A 211 5.65 7.89 17.79
N ILE A 212 6.17 6.83 18.36
CA ILE A 212 7.57 6.76 18.82
C ILE A 212 8.58 6.99 17.70
N ALA A 213 8.20 6.70 16.44
CA ALA A 213 9.05 6.94 15.29
C ALA A 213 9.03 8.40 14.79
N GLU A 214 8.06 9.19 15.21
CA GLU A 214 7.82 10.56 14.73
C GLU A 214 7.95 11.61 15.82
N THR A 215 7.38 11.32 17.00
CA THR A 215 7.35 12.30 18.09
C THR A 215 8.73 12.50 18.72
N ARG A 216 8.88 13.68 19.30
CA ARG A 216 10.06 14.13 20.01
C ARG A 216 9.91 13.96 21.53
N ASP A 217 8.77 13.48 21.97
CA ASP A 217 8.43 13.17 23.34
C ASP A 217 8.04 11.68 23.43
N PRO A 218 8.85 10.88 24.12
CA PRO A 218 9.92 11.20 25.09
C PRO A 218 11.31 11.56 24.54
N GLY A 219 11.48 11.86 23.26
CA GLY A 219 12.77 12.33 22.73
C GLY A 219 13.78 11.23 22.41
N TRP A 220 13.32 9.99 22.19
CA TRP A 220 14.21 8.88 21.81
C TRP A 220 14.81 9.03 20.41
N LEU A 221 14.09 9.71 19.53
CA LEU A 221 14.58 10.11 18.21
C LEU A 221 14.93 11.58 18.21
N THR A 222 16.20 11.89 17.95
CA THR A 222 16.61 13.29 17.81
C THR A 222 16.04 13.91 16.55
N GLN A 223 16.03 15.25 16.49
CA GLN A 223 15.58 16.00 15.33
C GLN A 223 16.65 16.11 14.22
N ARG A 224 17.85 15.62 14.48
CA ARG A 224 18.94 15.62 13.52
C ARG A 224 18.54 14.82 12.27
N MET A 225 19.11 15.21 11.14
CA MET A 225 18.82 14.57 9.84
C MET A 225 19.96 13.62 9.42
N GLY A 226 20.64 13.02 10.40
CA GLY A 226 21.71 12.05 10.17
C GLY A 226 21.18 10.69 9.73
N ILE A 227 22.09 9.87 9.19
CA ILE A 227 21.78 8.48 8.79
C ILE A 227 21.23 7.66 9.97
N PRO A 228 21.77 7.74 11.20
CA PRO A 228 21.25 6.97 12.33
C PRO A 228 19.78 7.25 12.61
N GLU A 229 19.37 8.52 12.61
CA GLU A 229 17.98 8.92 12.86
C GLU A 229 17.03 8.48 11.75
N LYS A 230 17.48 8.57 10.50
CA LYS A 230 16.73 8.09 9.33
C LYS A 230 16.56 6.58 9.40
N PHE A 231 17.65 5.86 9.72
CA PHE A 231 17.64 4.41 9.87
C PHE A 231 16.68 3.98 10.99
N LEU A 232 16.80 4.59 12.17
CA LEU A 232 15.95 4.27 13.31
C LEU A 232 14.46 4.52 13.02
N PHE A 233 14.12 5.63 12.35
CA PHE A 233 12.76 5.90 11.91
C PHE A 233 12.21 4.77 11.03
N HIS A 234 12.95 4.39 9.98
CA HIS A 234 12.50 3.36 9.04
C HIS A 234 12.46 1.97 9.68
N PHE A 235 13.42 1.67 10.55
CA PHE A 235 13.46 0.41 11.30
C PHE A 235 12.25 0.28 12.24
N ILE A 236 11.97 1.28 13.06
CA ILE A 236 10.78 1.30 13.94
C ILE A 236 9.50 1.16 13.09
N HIS A 237 9.40 1.92 12.00
CA HIS A 237 8.23 1.85 11.11
C HIS A 237 8.05 0.46 10.50
N ALA A 238 9.12 -0.22 10.12
CA ALA A 238 9.05 -1.58 9.60
C ALA A 238 8.68 -2.58 10.70
N MET A 239 9.33 -2.52 11.87
CA MET A 239 9.08 -3.44 12.99
C MET A 239 7.65 -3.36 13.53
N HIS A 240 7.07 -2.15 13.62
CA HIS A 240 5.66 -1.98 14.00
C HIS A 240 4.66 -2.58 12.99
N LEU A 241 5.12 -2.91 11.79
CA LEU A 241 4.31 -3.51 10.75
C LEU A 241 4.66 -4.98 10.47
N ALA A 242 5.55 -5.59 11.28
CA ALA A 242 5.83 -7.02 11.20
C ALA A 242 4.54 -7.82 11.45
N GLY A 243 4.22 -8.75 10.53
CA GLY A 243 2.97 -9.51 10.57
C GLY A 243 1.69 -8.70 10.33
N ARG A 244 1.81 -7.41 9.99
CA ARG A 244 0.68 -6.50 9.73
C ARG A 244 0.70 -5.94 8.31
N CYS A 245 1.89 -5.77 7.73
CA CYS A 245 2.06 -5.16 6.42
C CYS A 245 1.43 -6.01 5.31
N THR A 246 0.45 -5.47 4.60
CA THR A 246 -0.24 -6.12 3.47
C THR A 246 0.42 -5.84 2.12
N GLU A 247 1.60 -5.26 2.11
CA GLU A 247 2.39 -4.96 0.90
C GLU A 247 1.64 -4.07 -0.11
N CYS A 248 0.72 -3.24 0.39
CA CYS A 248 -0.09 -2.37 -0.46
C CYS A 248 0.71 -1.27 -1.18
N GLY A 249 1.97 -1.03 -0.80
CA GLY A 249 2.90 -0.11 -1.45
C GLY A 249 2.58 1.37 -1.32
N GLU A 250 1.62 1.77 -0.46
CA GLU A 250 1.28 3.19 -0.27
C GLU A 250 2.47 4.02 0.21
N CYS A 251 3.30 3.45 1.07
CA CYS A 251 4.49 4.12 1.58
C CYS A 251 5.53 4.44 0.48
N GLU A 252 5.66 3.60 -0.56
CA GLU A 252 6.50 3.89 -1.72
C GLU A 252 5.83 4.88 -2.67
N ARG A 253 4.53 4.68 -2.92
CA ARG A 253 3.76 5.57 -3.79
C ARG A 253 3.85 7.03 -3.39
N VAL A 254 3.83 7.33 -2.09
CA VAL A 254 3.87 8.71 -1.58
C VAL A 254 5.28 9.21 -1.28
N CYS A 255 6.30 8.37 -1.36
CA CYS A 255 7.66 8.80 -1.06
C CYS A 255 8.18 9.73 -2.15
N PRO A 256 8.46 11.02 -1.85
CA PRO A 256 8.98 11.95 -2.85
C PRO A 256 10.40 11.60 -3.31
N MET A 257 11.12 10.83 -2.49
CA MET A 257 12.49 10.39 -2.78
C MET A 257 12.53 8.98 -3.38
N GLU A 258 11.38 8.35 -3.64
CA GLU A 258 11.25 7.02 -4.24
C GLU A 258 12.08 5.93 -3.54
N ILE A 259 12.19 6.00 -2.23
CA ILE A 259 12.91 5.01 -1.43
C ILE A 259 12.09 3.71 -1.38
N PRO A 260 12.69 2.53 -1.58
CA PRO A 260 11.98 1.26 -1.57
C PRO A 260 11.64 0.81 -0.13
N VAL A 261 10.87 1.64 0.58
CA VAL A 261 10.57 1.45 2.02
C VAL A 261 9.73 0.20 2.32
N THR A 262 9.02 -0.35 1.33
CA THR A 262 8.32 -1.63 1.50
C THR A 262 9.29 -2.80 1.61
N LEU A 263 10.47 -2.72 1.02
CA LEU A 263 11.44 -3.82 0.98
C LEU A 263 11.84 -4.30 2.40
N MET A 264 11.99 -3.38 3.37
CA MET A 264 12.22 -3.75 4.78
C MET A 264 11.03 -4.52 5.37
N LYS A 265 9.81 -4.11 5.03
CA LYS A 265 8.58 -4.74 5.53
C LYS A 265 8.34 -6.10 4.89
N GLU A 266 8.67 -6.22 3.60
CA GLU A 266 8.61 -7.48 2.85
C GLU A 266 9.57 -8.52 3.43
N LYS A 267 10.77 -8.10 3.89
CA LYS A 267 11.66 -9.00 4.62
C LYS A 267 11.02 -9.53 5.90
N LEU A 268 10.35 -8.68 6.66
CA LEU A 268 9.63 -9.11 7.87
C LEU A 268 8.43 -10.01 7.52
N ASN A 269 7.69 -9.70 6.46
CA ASN A 269 6.60 -10.57 5.99
C ASN A 269 7.11 -11.94 5.56
N LYS A 270 8.25 -11.99 4.83
CA LYS A 270 8.91 -13.25 4.47
C LYS A 270 9.20 -14.09 5.72
N ILE A 271 9.79 -13.48 6.76
CA ILE A 271 10.05 -14.16 8.03
C ILE A 271 8.75 -14.66 8.69
N MET A 272 7.70 -13.83 8.73
CA MET A 272 6.41 -14.23 9.31
C MET A 272 5.78 -15.40 8.55
N GLU A 273 5.87 -15.40 7.22
CA GLU A 273 5.36 -16.48 6.38
C GLU A 273 6.18 -17.78 6.56
N GLU A 274 7.51 -17.69 6.58
CA GLU A 274 8.40 -18.84 6.74
C GLU A 274 8.32 -19.46 8.14
N MET A 275 8.27 -18.65 9.19
CA MET A 275 8.29 -19.13 10.57
C MET A 275 6.90 -19.49 11.11
N LEU A 276 5.86 -18.76 10.72
CA LEU A 276 4.53 -18.86 11.33
C LEU A 276 3.44 -19.25 10.33
N GLY A 277 3.77 -19.42 9.03
CA GLY A 277 2.78 -19.67 7.99
C GLY A 277 1.76 -18.54 7.83
N TYR A 278 2.06 -17.33 8.36
CA TYR A 278 1.11 -16.24 8.43
C TYR A 278 1.36 -15.18 7.36
N VAL A 279 0.30 -14.86 6.62
CA VAL A 279 0.28 -13.76 5.64
C VAL A 279 -0.73 -12.71 6.07
N ALA A 280 -0.26 -11.50 6.33
CA ALA A 280 -1.08 -10.42 6.89
C ALA A 280 -2.34 -10.14 6.06
N GLY A 281 -3.51 -10.20 6.72
CA GLY A 281 -4.80 -9.88 6.15
C GLY A 281 -5.28 -10.81 5.04
N LEU A 282 -4.71 -12.00 4.89
CA LEU A 282 -5.14 -12.98 3.88
C LEU A 282 -6.34 -13.79 4.34
N ASP A 283 -6.25 -14.38 5.51
CA ASP A 283 -7.34 -15.16 6.11
C ASP A 283 -8.04 -14.35 7.21
N PRO A 284 -9.32 -13.98 7.04
CA PRO A 284 -10.06 -13.24 8.06
C PRO A 284 -10.19 -13.96 9.40
N ALA A 285 -10.09 -15.29 9.44
CA ALA A 285 -10.20 -16.11 10.63
C ALA A 285 -8.85 -16.29 11.35
N ALA A 286 -7.73 -16.01 10.68
CA ALA A 286 -6.40 -16.15 11.30
C ALA A 286 -6.19 -15.11 12.40
N ILE A 287 -5.50 -15.52 13.47
CA ILE A 287 -5.11 -14.61 14.54
C ILE A 287 -3.74 -14.03 14.19
N PRO A 288 -3.61 -12.69 14.13
CA PRO A 288 -2.32 -12.05 13.87
C PRO A 288 -1.25 -12.46 14.88
N PRO A 289 0.02 -12.67 14.49
CA PRO A 289 1.07 -13.13 15.39
C PRO A 289 1.25 -12.26 16.63
N LEU A 290 1.08 -10.95 16.54
CA LEU A 290 1.16 -10.03 17.68
C LEU A 290 0.00 -10.18 18.69
N LEU A 291 -1.04 -10.92 18.36
CA LEU A 291 -2.19 -11.21 19.22
C LEU A 291 -2.16 -12.67 19.73
N THR A 292 -1.11 -13.42 19.44
CA THR A 292 -0.92 -14.79 19.89
C THR A 292 0.18 -14.87 20.95
N PHE A 293 0.05 -15.85 21.86
CA PHE A 293 1.07 -16.20 22.83
C PHE A 293 1.16 -17.73 22.89
N ASN A 294 2.36 -18.26 22.72
CA ASN A 294 2.63 -19.67 22.87
C ASN A 294 3.54 -19.91 24.09
N PRO A 295 3.00 -20.44 25.22
CA PRO A 295 3.79 -20.63 26.43
C PRO A 295 4.88 -21.70 26.30
N SER A 296 4.83 -22.52 25.27
CA SER A 296 5.82 -23.57 24.97
C SER A 296 6.88 -23.13 23.96
N GLU A 297 6.88 -21.87 23.54
CA GLU A 297 7.87 -21.34 22.61
C GLU A 297 9.24 -21.31 23.28
N THR A 298 10.18 -22.07 22.72
CA THR A 298 11.56 -22.17 23.21
C THR A 298 12.47 -21.40 22.26
N GLY A 299 13.30 -20.50 22.79
CA GLY A 299 14.32 -19.81 22.00
C GLY A 299 14.18 -18.29 21.89
N ILE A 300 13.47 -17.68 22.85
CA ILE A 300 13.53 -16.23 23.06
C ILE A 300 14.65 -15.95 24.08
#